data_c51ec4629e6ea063d9774275d92be97f
#
_entry.id   c51ec4629e6ea063d9774275d92be97f
#
_cell.length_a   1.000
_cell.length_b   1.000
_cell.length_c   1.000
_cell.angle_alpha   90.00
_cell.angle_beta   90.00
_cell.angle_gamma   90.00
#
_symmetry.space_group_name_H-M   'P 1'
#
loop_
_entity.id
_entity.type
_entity.pdbx_description
1 polymer ?
#
loop_
_entity_poly.entity_id
_entity_poly.type
_entity_poly.pdbx_seq_one_letter_code
_entity_poly.pdbx_strand_id
1 'polypeptide(L)'
;SASKSFTSTAVGIAVKEGLLSLDEKLVDCFDEDLPETVSENLAKATVKDLLTMCLGQEKAELMGAQRPVYEEEDWVKMSLALPFVYEPGTKFVYNNVGPYLAGVLVERRAGCDLVSYLYPRLFKPLGIARPTWELDPYGHVFGAGGLFLTMDELHKLGLLYLQNGNWNGKQLVPESWVKAATSKQVENDADSFGYGYLFWGGRENTF
;
A
#
# COMPACT_ATOMS: atom_id res chain seq x y z
N SER A 1 9.82 -0.87 4.61
CA SER A 1 9.39 -0.27 5.87
C SER A 1 8.08 -0.89 6.32
N ALA A 2 7.95 -1.19 7.61
CA ALA A 2 6.80 -1.87 8.19
C ALA A 2 5.45 -1.12 8.00
N SER A 3 5.47 0.19 7.80
CA SER A 3 4.26 0.99 7.51
C SER A 3 3.49 0.45 6.29
N LYS A 4 4.19 -0.02 5.27
CA LYS A 4 3.59 -0.59 4.05
C LYS A 4 2.71 -1.81 4.35
N SER A 5 3.09 -2.63 5.32
CA SER A 5 2.32 -3.81 5.72
C SER A 5 0.97 -3.42 6.37
N PHE A 6 0.91 -2.29 7.06
CA PHE A 6 -0.36 -1.74 7.57
C PHE A 6 -1.23 -1.19 6.43
N THR A 7 -0.62 -0.54 5.44
CA THR A 7 -1.33 -0.10 4.23
C THR A 7 -1.87 -1.30 3.44
N SER A 8 -1.07 -2.35 3.24
CA SER A 8 -1.54 -3.61 2.66
C SER A 8 -2.74 -4.19 3.42
N THR A 9 -2.66 -4.19 4.76
CA THR A 9 -3.75 -4.66 5.62
C THR A 9 -5.02 -3.82 5.43
N ALA A 10 -4.88 -2.50 5.32
CA ALA A 10 -6.02 -1.61 5.04
C ALA A 10 -6.68 -1.92 3.70
N VAL A 11 -5.89 -2.12 2.65
CA VAL A 11 -6.40 -2.54 1.33
C VAL A 11 -7.13 -3.88 1.43
N GLY A 12 -6.56 -4.86 2.13
CA GLY A 12 -7.20 -6.18 2.30
C GLY A 12 -8.54 -6.13 3.02
N ILE A 13 -8.66 -5.27 4.03
CA ILE A 13 -9.93 -5.02 4.73
C ILE A 13 -10.90 -4.30 3.78
N ALA A 14 -10.45 -3.30 3.04
CA ALA A 14 -11.27 -2.54 2.10
C ALA A 14 -11.81 -3.41 0.95
N VAL A 15 -10.99 -4.33 0.44
CA VAL A 15 -11.45 -5.33 -0.54
C VAL A 15 -12.54 -6.23 0.05
N LYS A 16 -12.36 -6.71 1.29
CA LYS A 16 -13.38 -7.51 1.99
C LYS A 16 -14.70 -6.74 2.18
N GLU A 17 -14.61 -5.45 2.44
CA GLU A 17 -15.76 -4.57 2.63
C GLU A 17 -16.42 -4.14 1.30
N GLY A 18 -15.83 -4.52 0.15
CA GLY A 18 -16.34 -4.17 -1.17
C GLY A 18 -16.12 -2.70 -1.55
N LEU A 19 -15.20 -2.01 -0.86
CA LEU A 19 -14.87 -0.61 -1.13
C LEU A 19 -13.99 -0.44 -2.37
N LEU A 20 -13.19 -1.45 -2.70
CA LEU A 20 -12.31 -1.47 -3.88
C LEU A 20 -12.01 -2.90 -4.32
N SER A 21 -11.52 -3.04 -5.55
CA SER A 21 -11.03 -4.30 -6.12
C SER A 21 -9.59 -4.14 -6.63
N LEU A 22 -8.84 -5.24 -6.62
CA LEU A 22 -7.46 -5.25 -7.13
C LEU A 22 -7.37 -5.00 -8.64
N ASP A 23 -8.42 -5.31 -9.37
CA ASP A 23 -8.48 -5.20 -10.84
C ASP A 23 -8.99 -3.83 -11.32
N GLU A 24 -9.38 -2.94 -10.40
CA GLU A 24 -9.78 -1.58 -10.75
C GLU A 24 -8.63 -0.83 -11.42
N LYS A 25 -8.92 -0.08 -12.48
CA LYS A 25 -7.94 0.75 -13.17
C LYS A 25 -7.65 2.01 -12.38
N LEU A 26 -6.37 2.41 -12.34
CA LEU A 26 -5.99 3.64 -11.64
C LEU A 26 -6.62 4.88 -12.28
N VAL A 27 -6.82 4.87 -13.58
CA VAL A 27 -7.50 5.97 -14.30
C VAL A 27 -8.95 6.17 -13.86
N ASP A 28 -9.62 5.11 -13.41
CA ASP A 28 -10.98 5.18 -12.87
C ASP A 28 -10.99 5.53 -11.37
N CYS A 29 -9.92 5.16 -10.65
CA CYS A 29 -9.77 5.44 -9.23
C CYS A 29 -9.37 6.88 -8.93
N PHE A 30 -8.65 7.52 -9.85
CA PHE A 30 -8.01 8.84 -9.71
C PHE A 30 -8.33 9.75 -10.90
N ASP A 31 -9.55 9.70 -11.42
CA ASP A 31 -9.98 10.41 -12.62
C ASP A 31 -9.80 11.94 -12.53
N GLU A 32 -9.94 12.51 -11.32
CA GLU A 32 -9.74 13.96 -11.07
C GLU A 32 -8.25 14.36 -10.97
N ASP A 33 -7.34 13.40 -10.86
CA ASP A 33 -5.90 13.64 -10.64
C ASP A 33 -5.03 13.28 -11.85
N LEU A 34 -5.65 12.88 -12.95
CA LEU A 34 -4.93 12.42 -14.14
C LEU A 34 -4.18 13.58 -14.84
N PRO A 35 -3.00 13.30 -15.41
CA PRO A 35 -2.31 14.27 -16.26
C PRO A 35 -3.13 14.53 -17.55
N GLU A 36 -2.87 15.68 -18.21
CA GLU A 36 -3.54 16.02 -19.48
C GLU A 36 -3.41 14.92 -20.54
N THR A 37 -2.29 14.21 -20.54
CA THR A 37 -2.04 13.08 -21.43
C THR A 37 -1.84 11.80 -20.62
N VAL A 38 -2.81 10.91 -20.69
CA VAL A 38 -2.72 9.57 -20.07
C VAL A 38 -1.97 8.63 -21.02
N SER A 39 -0.84 8.08 -20.57
CA SER A 39 -0.08 7.10 -21.35
C SER A 39 -0.82 5.75 -21.43
N GLU A 40 -0.52 4.94 -22.44
CA GLU A 40 -1.09 3.59 -22.57
C GLU A 40 -0.80 2.71 -21.36
N ASN A 41 0.38 2.86 -20.74
CA ASN A 41 0.75 2.09 -19.57
C ASN A 41 -0.02 2.56 -18.32
N LEU A 42 -0.17 3.88 -18.10
CA LEU A 42 -1.01 4.37 -17.01
C LEU A 42 -2.46 3.92 -17.16
N ALA A 43 -3.01 3.93 -18.38
CA ALA A 43 -4.36 3.45 -18.66
C ALA A 43 -4.57 1.94 -18.36
N LYS A 44 -3.49 1.14 -18.38
CA LYS A 44 -3.54 -0.29 -18.05
C LYS A 44 -3.34 -0.56 -16.57
N ALA A 45 -2.70 0.34 -15.82
CA ALA A 45 -2.31 0.14 -14.44
C ALA A 45 -3.52 -0.10 -13.51
N THR A 46 -3.35 -1.00 -12.55
CA THR A 46 -4.39 -1.45 -11.63
C THR A 46 -4.00 -1.23 -10.16
N VAL A 47 -4.95 -1.35 -9.27
CA VAL A 47 -4.72 -1.35 -7.81
C VAL A 47 -3.72 -2.45 -7.41
N LYS A 48 -3.75 -3.61 -8.06
CA LYS A 48 -2.78 -4.69 -7.82
C LYS A 48 -1.34 -4.23 -8.08
N ASP A 49 -1.11 -3.45 -9.14
CA ASP A 49 0.22 -2.99 -9.50
C ASP A 49 0.82 -2.02 -8.47
N LEU A 50 -0.03 -1.26 -7.74
CA LEU A 50 0.40 -0.46 -6.59
C LEU A 50 1.01 -1.33 -5.47
N LEU A 51 0.42 -2.49 -5.22
CA LEU A 51 0.80 -3.38 -4.12
C LEU A 51 2.00 -4.27 -4.44
N THR A 52 2.25 -4.53 -5.71
CA THR A 52 3.32 -5.43 -6.17
C THR A 52 4.59 -4.72 -6.58
N MET A 53 4.65 -3.38 -6.47
CA MET A 53 5.78 -2.57 -6.95
C MET A 53 6.03 -2.70 -8.47
N CYS A 54 4.98 -3.03 -9.23
CA CYS A 54 5.03 -3.20 -10.68
C CYS A 54 4.17 -2.18 -11.42
N LEU A 55 4.14 -0.94 -10.90
CA LEU A 55 3.29 0.15 -11.43
C LEU A 55 3.67 0.59 -12.85
N GLY A 56 4.90 0.31 -13.28
CA GLY A 56 5.40 0.67 -14.61
C GLY A 56 6.26 1.92 -14.64
N GLN A 57 6.49 2.58 -13.52
CA GLN A 57 7.39 3.72 -13.41
C GLN A 57 8.86 3.29 -13.45
N GLU A 58 9.73 4.11 -14.05
CA GLU A 58 11.15 3.77 -14.25
C GLU A 58 11.97 3.91 -12.96
N LYS A 59 11.65 4.91 -12.14
CA LYS A 59 12.46 5.31 -11.00
C LYS A 59 11.69 5.23 -9.69
N ALA A 60 12.45 5.02 -8.61
CA ALA A 60 11.92 5.11 -7.26
C ALA A 60 11.64 6.57 -6.91
N GLU A 61 10.39 6.87 -6.55
CA GLU A 61 9.94 8.20 -6.15
C GLU A 61 9.29 8.18 -4.76
N LEU A 62 9.06 9.37 -4.21
CA LEU A 62 8.58 9.59 -2.84
C LEU A 62 9.51 8.96 -1.77
N MET A 63 10.79 8.80 -2.08
CA MET A 63 11.79 8.31 -1.13
C MET A 63 12.14 9.40 -0.11
N GLY A 64 12.64 9.01 1.08
CA GLY A 64 12.85 9.92 2.19
C GLY A 64 13.69 11.16 1.87
N ALA A 65 14.73 11.02 1.03
CA ALA A 65 15.59 12.15 0.64
C ALA A 65 14.94 13.07 -0.42
N GLN A 66 13.95 12.58 -1.15
CA GLN A 66 13.28 13.34 -2.22
C GLN A 66 12.16 14.22 -1.67
N ARG A 67 11.36 13.70 -0.71
CA ARG A 67 10.15 14.36 -0.21
C ARG A 67 10.35 15.79 0.31
N PRO A 68 11.42 16.13 1.05
CA PRO A 68 11.61 17.48 1.55
C PRO A 68 11.94 18.54 0.48
N VAL A 69 12.26 18.11 -0.74
CA VAL A 69 12.66 19.00 -1.84
C VAL A 69 11.64 19.07 -2.98
N TYR A 70 10.50 18.41 -2.86
CA TYR A 70 9.41 18.57 -3.82
C TYR A 70 8.77 19.95 -3.67
N GLU A 71 8.63 20.65 -4.80
CA GLU A 71 7.88 21.91 -4.89
C GLU A 71 6.39 21.65 -5.10
N GLU A 72 6.05 20.49 -5.69
CA GLU A 72 4.67 20.08 -5.89
C GLU A 72 4.07 19.54 -4.57
N GLU A 73 2.98 20.15 -4.14
CA GLU A 73 2.26 19.77 -2.92
C GLU A 73 1.24 18.66 -3.14
N ASP A 74 0.70 18.55 -4.36
CA ASP A 74 -0.23 17.47 -4.73
C ASP A 74 0.54 16.23 -5.17
N TRP A 75 0.93 15.41 -4.18
CA TRP A 75 1.71 14.20 -4.46
C TRP A 75 0.91 13.12 -5.20
N VAL A 76 -0.43 13.18 -5.20
CA VAL A 76 -1.25 12.27 -5.99
C VAL A 76 -1.11 12.61 -7.47
N LYS A 77 -1.34 13.86 -7.85
CA LYS A 77 -1.16 14.32 -9.24
C LYS A 77 0.26 14.16 -9.71
N MET A 78 1.23 14.56 -8.89
CA MET A 78 2.64 14.37 -9.18
C MET A 78 2.94 12.90 -9.50
N SER A 79 2.46 11.97 -8.67
CA SER A 79 2.70 10.53 -8.84
C SER A 79 2.12 9.95 -10.12
N LEU A 80 0.94 10.43 -10.52
CA LEU A 80 0.27 9.97 -11.75
C LEU A 80 0.83 10.64 -13.01
N ALA A 81 1.47 11.80 -12.88
CA ALA A 81 2.16 12.49 -13.97
C ALA A 81 3.56 11.94 -14.28
N LEU A 82 4.12 11.07 -13.41
CA LEU A 82 5.42 10.43 -13.66
C LEU A 82 5.38 9.53 -14.91
N PRO A 83 6.51 9.36 -15.63
CA PRO A 83 6.56 8.48 -16.78
C PRO A 83 6.31 7.01 -16.41
N PHE A 84 5.30 6.40 -17.04
CA PHE A 84 5.03 4.96 -17.00
C PHE A 84 5.67 4.29 -18.22
N VAL A 85 6.95 3.93 -18.10
CA VAL A 85 7.76 3.45 -19.21
C VAL A 85 7.65 1.94 -19.46
N TYR A 86 7.29 1.20 -18.40
CA TYR A 86 7.08 -0.26 -18.49
C TYR A 86 5.59 -0.58 -18.51
N GLU A 87 5.23 -1.69 -19.13
CA GLU A 87 3.88 -2.23 -18.99
C GLU A 87 3.65 -2.65 -17.54
N PRO A 88 2.54 -2.21 -16.89
CA PRO A 88 2.21 -2.59 -15.52
C PRO A 88 2.22 -4.10 -15.32
N GLY A 89 2.70 -4.54 -14.17
CA GLY A 89 2.83 -5.95 -13.83
C GLY A 89 4.09 -6.64 -14.39
N THR A 90 4.91 -5.98 -15.23
CA THR A 90 6.04 -6.64 -15.93
C THR A 90 7.41 -6.35 -15.32
N LYS A 91 7.58 -5.21 -14.65
CA LYS A 91 8.88 -4.79 -14.08
C LYS A 91 8.72 -4.38 -12.64
N PHE A 92 9.45 -5.04 -11.75
CA PHE A 92 9.55 -4.65 -10.34
C PHE A 92 10.44 -3.40 -10.21
N VAL A 93 9.90 -2.35 -9.61
CA VAL A 93 10.65 -1.13 -9.23
C VAL A 93 10.18 -0.73 -7.83
N TYR A 94 11.01 -1.02 -6.83
CA TYR A 94 10.68 -0.67 -5.46
C TYR A 94 10.60 0.84 -5.28
N ASN A 95 9.41 1.37 -5.03
CA ASN A 95 9.15 2.79 -4.84
C ASN A 95 8.10 3.04 -3.75
N ASN A 96 7.87 4.30 -3.40
CA ASN A 96 6.87 4.69 -2.41
C ASN A 96 5.57 5.19 -3.02
N VAL A 97 5.48 5.37 -4.34
CA VAL A 97 4.26 5.81 -5.04
C VAL A 97 3.13 4.80 -4.87
N GLY A 98 3.40 3.52 -5.13
CA GLY A 98 2.37 2.47 -5.04
C GLY A 98 1.68 2.42 -3.67
N PRO A 99 2.41 2.20 -2.57
CA PRO A 99 1.80 2.14 -1.24
C PRO A 99 1.20 3.48 -0.78
N TYR A 100 1.72 4.63 -1.23
CA TYR A 100 1.12 5.93 -0.95
C TYR A 100 -0.25 6.06 -1.63
N LEU A 101 -0.33 5.85 -2.95
CA LEU A 101 -1.59 5.89 -3.69
C LEU A 101 -2.61 4.85 -3.20
N ALA A 102 -2.15 3.65 -2.81
CA ALA A 102 -3.03 2.64 -2.23
C ALA A 102 -3.66 3.11 -0.91
N GLY A 103 -2.90 3.81 -0.05
CA GLY A 103 -3.41 4.43 1.16
C GLY A 103 -4.45 5.52 0.87
N VAL A 104 -4.14 6.44 -0.04
CA VAL A 104 -5.06 7.52 -0.47
C VAL A 104 -6.35 6.94 -1.06
N LEU A 105 -6.25 5.88 -1.84
CA LEU A 105 -7.45 5.23 -2.41
C LEU A 105 -8.37 4.68 -1.31
N VAL A 106 -7.80 4.03 -0.28
CA VAL A 106 -8.59 3.58 0.88
C VAL A 106 -9.25 4.75 1.59
N GLU A 107 -8.53 5.86 1.81
CA GLU A 107 -9.09 7.08 2.43
C GLU A 107 -10.29 7.62 1.65
N ARG A 108 -10.13 7.78 0.34
CA ARG A 108 -11.20 8.29 -0.54
C ARG A 108 -12.44 7.40 -0.53
N ARG A 109 -12.25 6.08 -0.64
CA ARG A 109 -13.35 5.12 -0.64
C ARG A 109 -14.03 4.98 0.73
N ALA A 110 -13.28 5.15 1.82
CA ALA A 110 -13.80 5.08 3.18
C ALA A 110 -14.38 6.42 3.68
N GLY A 111 -14.06 7.54 3.02
CA GLY A 111 -14.47 8.88 3.44
C GLY A 111 -13.83 9.37 4.74
N CYS A 112 -12.65 8.82 5.10
CA CYS A 112 -11.90 9.21 6.28
C CYS A 112 -10.40 8.89 6.10
N ASP A 113 -9.53 9.50 6.92
CA ASP A 113 -8.10 9.20 6.89
C ASP A 113 -7.79 7.73 7.23
N LEU A 114 -6.63 7.24 6.78
CA LEU A 114 -6.24 5.84 6.89
C LEU A 114 -6.13 5.37 8.35
N VAL A 115 -5.72 6.25 9.29
CA VAL A 115 -5.66 5.92 10.70
C VAL A 115 -7.08 5.76 11.26
N SER A 116 -8.00 6.66 10.92
CA SER A 116 -9.42 6.57 11.32
C SER A 116 -10.09 5.32 10.76
N TYR A 117 -9.76 4.95 9.51
CA TYR A 117 -10.24 3.72 8.91
C TYR A 117 -9.74 2.46 9.64
N LEU A 118 -8.43 2.40 9.90
CA LEU A 118 -7.80 1.24 10.56
C LEU A 118 -8.06 1.17 12.06
N TYR A 119 -8.32 2.30 12.74
CA TYR A 119 -8.42 2.31 14.20
C TYR A 119 -9.46 1.33 14.74
N PRO A 120 -10.74 1.36 14.35
CA PRO A 120 -11.73 0.41 14.84
C PRO A 120 -11.56 -1.02 14.29
N ARG A 121 -10.91 -1.17 13.14
CA ARG A 121 -10.79 -2.43 12.40
C ARG A 121 -9.57 -3.25 12.79
N LEU A 122 -8.47 -2.57 13.10
CA LEU A 122 -7.17 -3.18 13.34
C LEU A 122 -6.54 -2.71 14.66
N PHE A 123 -6.26 -1.42 14.82
CA PHE A 123 -5.47 -0.93 15.96
C PHE A 123 -6.16 -1.20 17.29
N LYS A 124 -7.41 -0.78 17.45
CA LYS A 124 -8.17 -0.98 18.70
C LYS A 124 -8.34 -2.47 19.08
N PRO A 125 -8.71 -3.38 18.16
CA PRO A 125 -8.76 -4.81 18.47
C PRO A 125 -7.42 -5.42 18.89
N LEU A 126 -6.30 -4.92 18.33
CA LEU A 126 -4.95 -5.32 18.70
C LEU A 126 -4.48 -4.68 20.03
N GLY A 127 -5.29 -3.82 20.65
CA GLY A 127 -4.88 -3.07 21.84
C GLY A 127 -3.76 -2.08 21.55
N ILE A 128 -3.75 -1.49 20.36
CA ILE A 128 -2.85 -0.42 19.92
C ILE A 128 -3.59 0.90 20.09
N ALA A 129 -2.98 1.85 20.79
CA ALA A 129 -3.50 3.21 20.87
C ALA A 129 -3.57 3.85 19.47
N ARG A 130 -4.39 4.91 19.31
CA ARG A 130 -4.43 5.60 18.02
C ARG A 130 -3.04 6.12 17.66
N PRO A 131 -2.41 5.55 16.61
CA PRO A 131 -1.03 5.91 16.27
C PRO A 131 -0.97 7.24 15.53
N THR A 132 0.22 7.84 15.50
CA THR A 132 0.55 8.94 14.61
C THR A 132 1.14 8.39 13.32
N TRP A 133 0.74 8.98 12.19
CA TRP A 133 1.28 8.63 10.87
C TRP A 133 1.63 9.91 10.11
N GLU A 134 2.73 9.89 9.39
CA GLU A 134 3.19 11.02 8.56
C GLU A 134 2.16 11.34 7.48
N LEU A 135 1.97 12.63 7.21
CA LEU A 135 1.03 13.11 6.19
C LEU A 135 1.81 13.72 5.02
N ASP A 136 1.18 13.75 3.86
CA ASP A 136 1.59 14.60 2.75
C ASP A 136 1.14 16.06 2.99
N PRO A 137 1.51 17.02 2.12
CA PRO A 137 1.10 18.42 2.28
C PRO A 137 -0.42 18.64 2.23
N TYR A 138 -1.18 17.76 1.59
CA TYR A 138 -2.65 17.83 1.50
C TYR A 138 -3.37 17.11 2.64
N GLY A 139 -2.62 16.48 3.56
CA GLY A 139 -3.16 15.81 4.73
C GLY A 139 -3.52 14.34 4.53
N HIS A 140 -3.18 13.73 3.39
CA HIS A 140 -3.30 12.29 3.21
C HIS A 140 -2.21 11.56 3.99
N VAL A 141 -2.56 10.42 4.56
CA VAL A 141 -1.59 9.57 5.26
C VAL A 141 -0.56 9.02 4.28
N PHE A 142 0.73 9.18 4.61
CA PHE A 142 1.82 8.64 3.81
C PHE A 142 1.94 7.12 4.00
N GLY A 143 1.10 6.37 3.32
CA GLY A 143 0.97 4.91 3.45
C GLY A 143 2.26 4.12 3.16
N ALA A 144 3.28 4.76 2.59
CA ALA A 144 4.56 4.14 2.27
C ALA A 144 5.58 4.14 3.43
N GLY A 145 5.36 4.96 4.45
CA GLY A 145 6.29 5.13 5.57
C GLY A 145 5.69 5.97 6.70
N GLY A 146 6.48 6.27 7.72
CA GLY A 146 6.13 7.27 8.73
C GLY A 146 5.04 6.89 9.73
N LEU A 147 4.68 5.62 9.87
CA LEU A 147 3.85 5.13 10.96
C LEU A 147 4.69 4.96 12.23
N PHE A 148 4.28 5.61 13.31
CA PHE A 148 4.97 5.55 14.60
C PHE A 148 4.30 4.53 15.51
N LEU A 149 5.03 3.46 15.83
CA LEU A 149 4.61 2.36 16.71
C LEU A 149 5.77 1.95 17.60
N THR A 150 5.45 1.41 18.76
CA THR A 150 6.40 0.66 19.57
C THR A 150 6.73 -0.70 18.94
N MET A 151 7.82 -1.32 19.37
CA MET A 151 8.16 -2.67 18.91
C MET A 151 7.07 -3.70 19.26
N ASP A 152 6.47 -3.59 20.44
CA ASP A 152 5.39 -4.49 20.87
C ASP A 152 4.14 -4.33 19.99
N GLU A 153 3.82 -3.12 19.58
CA GLU A 153 2.70 -2.84 18.68
C GLU A 153 2.95 -3.39 17.28
N LEU A 154 4.17 -3.20 16.77
CA LEU A 154 4.57 -3.79 15.48
C LEU A 154 4.52 -5.32 15.51
N HIS A 155 5.00 -5.94 16.61
CA HIS A 155 4.97 -7.38 16.79
C HIS A 155 3.55 -7.96 16.72
N LYS A 156 2.53 -7.23 17.20
CA LYS A 156 1.12 -7.67 17.13
C LYS A 156 0.63 -7.84 15.69
N LEU A 157 1.08 -7.02 14.73
CA LEU A 157 0.76 -7.26 13.31
C LEU A 157 1.38 -8.56 12.81
N GLY A 158 2.64 -8.82 13.16
CA GLY A 158 3.30 -10.08 12.81
C GLY A 158 2.55 -11.30 13.37
N LEU A 159 2.17 -11.26 14.64
CA LEU A 159 1.38 -12.32 15.27
C LEU A 159 0.00 -12.50 14.60
N LEU A 160 -0.67 -11.40 14.24
CA LEU A 160 -1.94 -11.44 13.51
C LEU A 160 -1.80 -12.17 12.18
N TYR A 161 -0.75 -11.87 11.41
CA TYR A 161 -0.48 -12.53 10.14
C TYR A 161 -0.09 -14.00 10.32
N LEU A 162 0.72 -14.33 11.34
CA LEU A 162 1.05 -15.70 11.69
C LEU A 162 -0.18 -16.53 12.06
N GLN A 163 -1.22 -15.90 12.61
CA GLN A 163 -2.51 -16.49 12.94
C GLN A 163 -3.54 -16.36 11.80
N ASN A 164 -3.10 -16.17 10.55
CA ASN A 164 -3.97 -16.04 9.37
C ASN A 164 -5.04 -14.94 9.51
N GLY A 165 -4.70 -13.82 10.15
CA GLY A 165 -5.60 -12.69 10.33
C GLY A 165 -6.63 -12.83 11.45
N ASN A 166 -6.56 -13.90 12.24
CA ASN A 166 -7.42 -14.11 13.40
C ASN A 166 -6.77 -13.57 14.68
N TRP A 167 -7.52 -12.82 15.47
CA TRP A 167 -7.07 -12.28 16.74
C TRP A 167 -8.10 -12.56 17.83
N ASN A 168 -7.73 -13.38 18.81
CA ASN A 168 -8.63 -13.77 19.92
C ASN A 168 -10.01 -14.26 19.44
N GLY A 169 -10.03 -15.11 18.41
CA GLY A 169 -11.26 -15.67 17.84
C GLY A 169 -12.01 -14.75 16.85
N LYS A 170 -11.51 -13.53 16.61
CA LYS A 170 -12.11 -12.61 15.66
C LYS A 170 -11.23 -12.47 14.39
N GLN A 171 -11.81 -12.69 13.23
CA GLN A 171 -11.15 -12.51 11.94
C GLN A 171 -11.06 -11.02 11.61
N LEU A 172 -9.91 -10.39 11.87
CA LEU A 172 -9.67 -8.97 11.59
C LEU A 172 -9.29 -8.75 10.12
N VAL A 173 -8.42 -9.61 9.58
CA VAL A 173 -7.97 -9.56 8.18
C VAL A 173 -8.38 -10.87 7.51
N PRO A 174 -8.93 -10.87 6.29
CA PRO A 174 -9.29 -12.12 5.60
C PRO A 174 -8.09 -13.06 5.51
N GLU A 175 -8.28 -14.35 5.81
CA GLU A 175 -7.23 -15.36 5.65
C GLU A 175 -6.71 -15.42 4.21
N SER A 176 -7.61 -15.28 3.22
CA SER A 176 -7.25 -15.22 1.81
C SER A 176 -6.33 -14.04 1.49
N TRP A 177 -6.55 -12.88 2.15
CA TRP A 177 -5.67 -11.73 2.00
C TRP A 177 -4.31 -11.98 2.62
N VAL A 178 -4.25 -12.49 3.84
CA VAL A 178 -2.98 -12.83 4.51
C VAL A 178 -2.14 -13.74 3.61
N LYS A 179 -2.74 -14.82 3.09
CA LYS A 179 -2.06 -15.76 2.18
C LYS A 179 -1.59 -15.08 0.90
N ALA A 180 -2.43 -14.28 0.26
CA ALA A 180 -2.07 -13.60 -0.98
C ALA A 180 -0.98 -12.54 -0.74
N ALA A 181 -1.11 -11.73 0.31
CA ALA A 181 -0.18 -10.65 0.61
C ALA A 181 1.23 -11.14 0.97
N THR A 182 1.34 -12.29 1.63
CA THR A 182 2.62 -12.89 2.05
C THR A 182 3.17 -13.91 1.06
N SER A 183 2.43 -14.24 0.00
CA SER A 183 2.88 -15.11 -1.08
C SER A 183 3.58 -14.32 -2.17
N LYS A 184 4.50 -14.97 -2.88
CA LYS A 184 5.15 -14.41 -4.05
C LYS A 184 4.12 -14.10 -5.15
N GLN A 185 3.90 -12.82 -5.41
CA GLN A 185 3.08 -12.32 -6.51
C GLN A 185 3.92 -11.98 -7.74
N VAL A 186 5.13 -11.48 -7.50
CA VAL A 186 6.08 -11.08 -8.53
C VAL A 186 7.50 -11.44 -8.12
N GLU A 187 8.40 -11.58 -9.13
CA GLU A 187 9.84 -11.60 -8.88
C GLU A 187 10.30 -10.22 -8.43
N ASN A 188 11.36 -10.17 -7.64
CA ASN A 188 12.05 -8.93 -7.31
C ASN A 188 13.52 -9.00 -7.75
N ASP A 189 14.19 -7.85 -7.84
CA ASP A 189 15.58 -7.77 -8.29
C ASP A 189 16.60 -8.00 -7.13
N ALA A 190 16.12 -8.16 -5.90
CA ALA A 190 16.99 -8.27 -4.72
C ALA A 190 17.31 -9.72 -4.35
N ASP A 191 16.35 -10.64 -4.55
CA ASP A 191 16.48 -12.05 -4.18
C ASP A 191 15.50 -12.95 -4.95
N SER A 192 15.55 -14.26 -4.67
CA SER A 192 14.67 -15.25 -5.30
C SER A 192 13.34 -15.48 -4.57
N PHE A 193 13.11 -14.81 -3.42
CA PHE A 193 11.93 -15.05 -2.59
C PHE A 193 10.70 -14.29 -3.09
N GLY A 194 10.92 -13.23 -3.88
CA GLY A 194 9.87 -12.45 -4.53
C GLY A 194 9.22 -11.42 -3.60
N TYR A 195 8.13 -10.83 -4.09
CA TYR A 195 7.38 -9.79 -3.41
C TYR A 195 5.88 -10.08 -3.49
N GLY A 196 5.19 -9.89 -2.38
CA GLY A 196 3.74 -10.04 -2.28
C GLY A 196 3.00 -8.70 -2.41
N TYR A 197 1.94 -8.53 -1.64
CA TYR A 197 1.23 -7.24 -1.56
C TYR A 197 1.84 -6.39 -0.44
N LEU A 198 2.90 -5.65 -0.77
CA LEU A 198 3.71 -4.82 0.14
C LEU A 198 4.44 -5.63 1.23
N PHE A 199 4.71 -6.89 0.98
CA PHE A 199 5.51 -7.78 1.80
C PHE A 199 6.67 -8.36 0.98
N TRP A 200 7.87 -8.32 1.53
CA TRP A 200 9.02 -9.06 1.01
C TRP A 200 8.86 -10.55 1.34
N GLY A 201 9.15 -11.41 0.39
CA GLY A 201 9.31 -12.83 0.68
C GLY A 201 10.62 -13.10 1.40
N GLY A 202 10.68 -14.16 2.17
CA GLY A 202 11.87 -14.61 2.87
C GLY A 202 12.08 -16.12 2.79
N ARG A 203 13.15 -16.63 3.44
CA ARG A 203 13.42 -18.07 3.55
C ARG A 203 12.35 -18.74 4.39
N GLU A 204 12.11 -20.03 4.14
CA GLU A 204 11.24 -20.86 4.97
C GLU A 204 9.83 -20.27 5.20
N ASN A 205 9.27 -19.64 4.15
CA ASN A 205 7.97 -18.96 4.20
C ASN A 205 7.89 -17.78 5.19
N THR A 206 9.00 -17.13 5.50
CA THR A 206 9.01 -15.89 6.26
C THR A 206 8.64 -14.69 5.35
N PHE A 207 8.16 -13.61 5.94
CA PHE A 207 7.77 -12.38 5.27
C PHE A 207 7.97 -11.16 6.18
#